data_30bada179cbbdadf2541005da3ce275b
#
_entry.id   30bada179cbbdadf2541005da3ce275b
#
_cell.length_a   1.000
_cell.length_b   1.000
_cell.length_c   1.000
_cell.angle_alpha   90.00
_cell.angle_beta   90.00
_cell.angle_gamma   90.00
#
_symmetry.space_group_name_H-M   'P 1'
#
loop_
_entity.id
_entity.type
_entity.pdbx_description
1 polymer ?
#
loop_
_entity_poly.entity_id
_entity_poly.type
_entity_poly.pdbx_seq_one_letter_code
_entity_poly.pdbx_strand_id
1 'polypeptide(L)'
;MRGTKLPPTLFAEGVDKTPWKRFTGDDKRKGYGFVYVFAECSKHGIPMGNVKIGYTNSVTKRYKDVQHYNGNRIKVYGHWRGEEDTMKMFESTAHSIARDFHKHGEWFHFSNTSAIIDTVEDINKHYEV
;
A
#
# COMPACT_ATOMS: atom_id res chain seq x y z
N MET A 1 -4.07 2.85 -20.20
CA MET A 1 -4.85 3.06 -18.97
C MET A 1 -4.04 3.75 -17.90
N ARG A 2 -4.60 4.78 -17.32
CA ARG A 2 -3.89 5.44 -16.29
C ARG A 2 -4.11 4.76 -15.00
N GLY A 3 -3.10 4.60 -14.25
CA GLY A 3 -3.23 4.10 -12.90
C GLY A 3 -3.71 5.20 -11.97
N THR A 4 -3.90 4.83 -10.73
CA THR A 4 -4.27 5.76 -9.69
C THR A 4 -3.21 5.72 -8.61
N LYS A 5 -2.73 6.87 -8.22
CA LYS A 5 -1.80 6.97 -7.10
C LYS A 5 -2.20 8.12 -6.24
N LEU A 6 -2.03 7.97 -4.95
CA LEU A 6 -2.45 8.95 -3.97
C LEU A 6 -1.26 9.36 -3.12
N PRO A 7 -1.21 10.63 -2.72
CA PRO A 7 -0.09 11.08 -1.89
C PRO A 7 -0.07 10.34 -0.56
N PRO A 8 1.08 9.93 -0.12
CA PRO A 8 1.19 9.21 1.16
C PRO A 8 0.63 10.00 2.34
N THR A 9 0.76 11.30 2.30
CA THR A 9 0.31 12.13 3.41
C THR A 9 -1.20 12.04 3.64
N LEU A 10 -1.95 11.74 2.60
CA LEU A 10 -3.38 11.60 2.77
C LEU A 10 -3.70 10.44 3.70
N PHE A 11 -2.86 9.42 3.68
CA PHE A 11 -3.09 8.27 4.52
C PHE A 11 -2.38 8.42 5.85
N ALA A 12 -1.28 9.14 5.86
CA ALA A 12 -0.55 9.35 7.08
C ALA A 12 -1.38 10.07 8.13
N GLU A 13 -2.28 10.93 7.69
CA GLU A 13 -3.14 11.62 8.59
C GLU A 13 -4.33 10.81 8.98
N GLY A 14 -4.40 9.73 8.45
CA GLY A 14 -5.24 8.72 8.88
C GLY A 14 -6.63 8.83 8.69
N VAL A 15 -6.95 9.63 7.95
CA VAL A 15 -8.15 9.88 8.03
C VAL A 15 -8.95 9.30 7.16
N ASP A 16 -8.58 9.44 6.15
CA ASP A 16 -9.60 9.40 5.25
C ASP A 16 -9.65 8.11 4.56
N LYS A 17 -10.72 7.48 4.67
CA LYS A 17 -10.94 6.27 3.99
C LYS A 17 -11.38 6.49 2.58
N THR A 18 -11.70 7.72 2.23
CA THR A 18 -12.22 8.03 0.91
C THR A 18 -11.32 7.61 -0.23
N PRO A 19 -10.01 7.84 -0.14
CA PRO A 19 -9.15 7.48 -1.27
C PRO A 19 -9.26 6.03 -1.67
N TRP A 20 -9.20 5.13 -0.72
CA TRP A 20 -9.25 3.74 -1.11
C TRP A 20 -10.69 3.25 -1.29
N LYS A 21 -11.63 3.87 -0.64
CA LYS A 21 -13.02 3.52 -0.85
C LYS A 21 -13.45 3.73 -2.29
N ARG A 22 -12.90 4.72 -2.93
CA ARG A 22 -13.24 4.97 -4.32
C ARG A 22 -12.76 3.88 -5.26
N PHE A 23 -11.80 3.09 -4.79
CA PHE A 23 -11.24 2.08 -5.65
C PHE A 23 -11.54 0.69 -5.16
N THR A 24 -12.45 0.58 -4.24
CA THR A 24 -12.72 -0.65 -3.57
C THR A 24 -13.33 -1.63 -4.46
N GLY A 25 -12.60 -2.58 -4.78
CA GLY A 25 -13.12 -3.59 -5.64
C GLY A 25 -13.80 -3.03 -6.82
N ASP A 26 -13.56 -1.77 -7.05
CA ASP A 26 -14.32 -1.08 -7.99
C ASP A 26 -13.96 -1.41 -9.37
N ASP A 27 -12.74 -1.77 -9.60
CA ASP A 27 -12.37 -2.17 -10.92
C ASP A 27 -12.55 -3.67 -11.01
N LYS A 28 -13.73 -4.05 -11.41
CA LYS A 28 -14.04 -5.45 -11.53
C LYS A 28 -13.73 -6.00 -12.91
N ARG A 29 -13.09 -5.21 -13.72
CA ARG A 29 -12.69 -5.65 -15.04
C ARG A 29 -11.60 -6.71 -14.91
N LYS A 30 -11.70 -7.72 -15.77
CA LYS A 30 -10.71 -8.74 -15.79
C LYS A 30 -9.36 -8.14 -16.13
N GLY A 31 -8.33 -8.62 -15.50
CA GLY A 31 -6.98 -8.23 -15.85
C GLY A 31 -6.46 -6.99 -15.15
N TYR A 32 -7.21 -6.45 -14.19
CA TYR A 32 -6.74 -5.31 -13.42
C TYR A 32 -6.34 -5.71 -12.01
N GLY A 33 -5.38 -5.01 -11.45
CA GLY A 33 -4.93 -5.27 -10.10
C GLY A 33 -4.34 -4.03 -9.45
N PHE A 34 -3.91 -4.19 -8.22
CA PHE A 34 -3.42 -3.09 -7.40
C PHE A 34 -2.17 -3.49 -6.64
N VAL A 35 -1.26 -2.54 -6.48
CA VAL A 35 -0.19 -2.66 -5.49
C VAL A 35 -0.57 -1.76 -4.33
N TYR A 36 -0.36 -2.22 -3.11
CA TYR A 36 -0.74 -1.47 -1.92
C TYR A 36 0.40 -1.41 -0.92
N VAL A 37 0.36 -0.38 -0.08
CA VAL A 37 1.27 -0.24 1.06
C VAL A 37 0.40 0.01 2.29
N PHE A 38 0.39 -0.94 3.21
CA PHE A 38 -0.38 -0.86 4.44
C PHE A 38 0.57 -0.75 5.61
N ALA A 39 0.32 0.19 6.51
CA ALA A 39 1.16 0.36 7.70
C ALA A 39 0.38 -0.01 8.95
N GLU A 40 1.04 -0.75 9.83
CA GLU A 40 0.49 -1.10 11.12
C GLU A 40 0.69 0.09 12.05
N CYS A 41 -0.38 0.54 12.68
CA CYS A 41 -0.36 1.76 13.47
C CYS A 41 -0.92 1.54 14.86
N SER A 42 -0.55 2.42 15.79
CA SER A 42 -1.10 2.40 17.13
C SER A 42 -2.57 2.84 17.08
N LYS A 43 -3.24 2.76 18.23
CA LYS A 43 -4.62 3.22 18.31
C LYS A 43 -4.76 4.71 18.00
N HIS A 44 -3.68 5.45 18.12
CA HIS A 44 -3.68 6.87 17.77
C HIS A 44 -3.31 7.11 16.31
N GLY A 45 -3.12 6.04 15.55
CA GLY A 45 -2.84 6.16 14.14
C GLY A 45 -1.40 6.44 13.78
N ILE A 46 -0.48 6.22 14.70
CA ILE A 46 0.94 6.46 14.48
C ILE A 46 1.59 5.15 14.02
N PRO A 47 2.31 5.17 12.91
CA PRO A 47 2.97 3.94 12.42
C PRO A 47 3.92 3.36 13.45
N MET A 48 3.90 2.05 13.55
CA MET A 48 4.73 1.30 14.49
C MET A 48 5.92 0.65 13.83
N GLY A 49 6.09 0.87 12.55
CA GLY A 49 7.23 0.38 11.79
C GLY A 49 6.93 -0.75 10.84
N ASN A 50 5.97 -1.59 11.15
CA ASN A 50 5.66 -2.73 10.28
C ASN A 50 4.77 -2.28 9.13
N VAL A 51 5.20 -2.62 7.92
CA VAL A 51 4.53 -2.20 6.69
C VAL A 51 4.42 -3.41 5.77
N LYS A 52 3.24 -3.60 5.20
CA LYS A 52 3.01 -4.67 4.24
C LYS A 52 2.90 -4.07 2.85
N ILE A 53 3.68 -4.60 1.91
CA ILE A 53 3.64 -4.17 0.52
C ILE A 53 3.27 -5.38 -0.31
N GLY A 54 2.18 -5.29 -1.05
CA GLY A 54 1.71 -6.44 -1.79
C GLY A 54 0.84 -6.09 -2.99
N TYR A 55 0.39 -7.14 -3.64
CA TYR A 55 -0.48 -7.06 -4.82
C TYR A 55 -1.82 -7.69 -4.48
N THR A 56 -2.90 -7.12 -5.00
CA THR A 56 -4.22 -7.68 -4.82
C THR A 56 -5.13 -7.26 -5.97
N ASN A 57 -6.21 -8.01 -6.15
CA ASN A 57 -7.24 -7.61 -7.12
C ASN A 57 -8.28 -6.70 -6.46
N SER A 58 -8.28 -6.61 -5.14
CA SER A 58 -9.20 -5.73 -4.44
C SER A 58 -8.53 -5.19 -3.18
N VAL A 59 -8.29 -3.89 -3.17
CA VAL A 59 -7.67 -3.24 -2.02
C VAL A 59 -8.58 -3.31 -0.81
N THR A 60 -9.88 -3.12 -1.01
CA THR A 60 -10.84 -3.17 0.09
C THR A 60 -10.85 -4.53 0.76
N LYS A 61 -10.92 -5.58 -0.04
CA LYS A 61 -10.96 -6.91 0.53
C LYS A 61 -9.68 -7.23 1.26
N ARG A 62 -8.54 -6.91 0.64
CA ARG A 62 -7.26 -7.18 1.27
C ARG A 62 -7.08 -6.37 2.55
N TYR A 63 -7.53 -5.12 2.55
CA TYR A 63 -7.47 -4.29 3.74
C TYR A 63 -8.29 -4.92 4.87
N LYS A 64 -9.51 -5.38 4.57
CA LYS A 64 -10.36 -6.00 5.57
C LYS A 64 -9.73 -7.27 6.11
N ASP A 65 -9.13 -8.07 5.23
CA ASP A 65 -8.48 -9.31 5.63
C ASP A 65 -7.30 -9.02 6.57
N VAL A 66 -6.45 -8.07 6.18
CA VAL A 66 -5.28 -7.74 6.99
C VAL A 66 -5.70 -7.15 8.32
N GLN A 67 -6.70 -6.27 8.32
CA GLN A 67 -7.19 -5.67 9.55
C GLN A 67 -7.81 -6.73 10.47
N HIS A 68 -8.47 -7.73 9.88
CA HIS A 68 -9.16 -8.75 10.66
C HIS A 68 -8.19 -9.58 11.50
N TYR A 69 -7.06 -9.96 10.93
CA TYR A 69 -6.13 -10.80 11.68
C TYR A 69 -5.02 -10.01 12.37
N ASN A 70 -5.04 -8.69 12.25
CA ASN A 70 -4.01 -7.87 12.89
C ASN A 70 -4.64 -7.13 14.06
N GLY A 71 -3.99 -7.21 15.21
CA GLY A 71 -4.52 -6.56 16.41
C GLY A 71 -4.37 -5.06 16.41
N ASN A 72 -3.57 -4.53 15.50
CA ASN A 72 -3.32 -3.11 15.42
C ASN A 72 -4.04 -2.49 14.23
N ARG A 73 -4.26 -1.21 14.31
CA ARG A 73 -4.95 -0.49 13.23
C ARG A 73 -4.09 -0.47 11.98
N ILE A 74 -4.70 -0.73 10.84
CA ILE A 74 -4.00 -0.71 9.55
C ILE A 74 -4.41 0.56 8.80
N LYS A 75 -3.42 1.27 8.29
CA LYS A 75 -3.66 2.44 7.46
C LYS A 75 -3.05 2.24 6.10
N VAL A 76 -3.71 2.77 5.09
CA VAL A 76 -3.22 2.69 3.71
C VAL A 76 -2.29 3.86 3.46
N TYR A 77 -1.04 3.57 3.14
CA TYR A 77 -0.06 4.61 2.81
C TYR A 77 0.08 4.83 1.32
N GLY A 78 -0.44 3.93 0.53
CA GLY A 78 -0.47 4.13 -0.91
C GLY A 78 -1.13 2.95 -1.61
N HIS A 79 -1.69 3.21 -2.79
CA HIS A 79 -2.11 2.13 -3.66
C HIS A 79 -2.10 2.64 -5.10
N TRP A 80 -1.85 1.73 -6.01
CA TRP A 80 -1.71 2.03 -7.42
C TRP A 80 -2.47 0.98 -8.22
N ARG A 81 -3.11 1.39 -9.30
CA ARG A 81 -3.93 0.52 -10.12
C ARG A 81 -3.41 0.41 -11.54
N GLY A 82 -3.52 -0.74 -12.13
CA GLY A 82 -3.16 -0.94 -13.53
C GLY A 82 -3.46 -2.35 -13.98
N GLU A 83 -2.97 -2.68 -15.15
CA GLU A 83 -3.12 -4.03 -15.68
C GLU A 83 -2.40 -5.01 -14.77
N GLU A 84 -2.97 -6.19 -14.65
CA GLU A 84 -2.49 -7.19 -13.72
C GLU A 84 -1.00 -7.47 -13.84
N ASP A 85 -0.54 -7.76 -15.05
CA ASP A 85 0.87 -8.10 -15.22
C ASP A 85 1.78 -6.92 -14.90
N THR A 86 1.36 -5.72 -15.27
CA THR A 86 2.12 -4.53 -14.98
C THR A 86 2.20 -4.31 -13.48
N MET A 87 1.10 -4.53 -12.77
CA MET A 87 1.09 -4.33 -11.33
C MET A 87 1.89 -5.39 -10.59
N LYS A 88 1.94 -6.60 -11.09
CA LYS A 88 2.79 -7.63 -10.49
C LYS A 88 4.27 -7.26 -10.63
N MET A 89 4.65 -6.70 -11.78
CA MET A 89 6.01 -6.22 -11.98
C MET A 89 6.28 -5.01 -11.08
N PHE A 90 5.28 -4.15 -10.94
CA PHE A 90 5.41 -2.98 -10.09
C PHE A 90 5.59 -3.38 -8.61
N GLU A 91 4.92 -4.45 -8.18
CA GLU A 91 5.11 -4.97 -6.83
C GLU A 91 6.57 -5.38 -6.63
N SER A 92 7.15 -6.06 -7.61
CA SER A 92 8.55 -6.46 -7.53
C SER A 92 9.46 -5.24 -7.42
N THR A 93 9.17 -4.19 -8.17
CA THR A 93 9.91 -2.94 -8.08
C THR A 93 9.79 -2.32 -6.69
N ALA A 94 8.57 -2.30 -6.14
CA ALA A 94 8.33 -1.76 -4.81
C ALA A 94 9.12 -2.53 -3.75
N HIS A 95 9.12 -3.86 -3.85
CA HIS A 95 9.88 -4.69 -2.92
C HIS A 95 11.38 -4.42 -3.04
N SER A 96 11.86 -4.22 -4.26
CA SER A 96 13.27 -3.92 -4.48
C SER A 96 13.65 -2.57 -3.85
N ILE A 97 12.79 -1.58 -3.99
CA ILE A 97 13.04 -0.26 -3.40
C ILE A 97 13.11 -0.37 -1.88
N ALA A 98 12.26 -1.19 -1.28
CA ALA A 98 12.17 -1.32 0.17
C ALA A 98 13.07 -2.41 0.75
N ARG A 99 13.89 -3.04 -0.07
CA ARG A 99 14.59 -4.28 0.34
C ARG A 99 15.43 -4.15 1.60
N ASP A 100 15.99 -2.98 1.85
CA ASP A 100 16.84 -2.79 3.02
C ASP A 100 16.04 -2.84 4.32
N PHE A 101 14.72 -2.76 4.22
CA PHE A 101 13.84 -2.80 5.37
C PHE A 101 13.10 -4.14 5.47
N HIS A 102 13.45 -5.09 4.63
CA HIS A 102 12.72 -6.35 4.55
C HIS A 102 12.79 -7.14 5.87
N LYS A 103 11.64 -7.64 6.30
CA LYS A 103 11.54 -8.44 7.51
C LYS A 103 11.30 -9.90 7.14
N HIS A 104 10.15 -10.18 6.55
CA HIS A 104 9.85 -11.50 5.99
C HIS A 104 8.62 -11.39 5.08
N GLY A 105 8.59 -12.19 4.03
CA GLY A 105 7.47 -12.21 3.10
C GLY A 105 7.22 -10.83 2.53
N GLU A 106 6.00 -10.36 2.68
CA GLU A 106 5.62 -9.02 2.22
C GLU A 106 5.72 -7.97 3.30
N TRP A 107 6.29 -8.30 4.45
CA TRP A 107 6.41 -7.38 5.57
C TRP A 107 7.79 -6.75 5.65
N PHE A 108 7.81 -5.47 5.93
CA PHE A 108 9.01 -4.64 6.03
C PHE A 108 8.97 -3.89 7.35
N HIS A 109 10.10 -3.53 7.91
CA HIS A 109 10.15 -2.79 9.16
C HIS A 109 10.96 -1.51 8.98
N PHE A 110 10.34 -0.39 9.33
CA PHE A 110 10.94 0.94 9.20
C PHE A 110 11.14 1.53 10.58
N SER A 111 12.21 2.28 10.76
CA SER A 111 12.54 2.84 12.06
C SER A 111 11.72 4.09 12.40
N ASN A 112 11.12 4.71 11.41
CA ASN A 112 10.31 5.91 11.67
C ASN A 112 9.36 6.17 10.50
N THR A 113 8.39 7.05 10.76
CA THR A 113 7.37 7.38 9.76
C THR A 113 7.94 8.03 8.52
N SER A 114 8.97 8.85 8.71
CA SER A 114 9.61 9.54 7.59
C SER A 114 10.17 8.55 6.58
N ALA A 115 10.77 7.48 7.07
CA ALA A 115 11.32 6.45 6.18
C ALA A 115 10.21 5.76 5.39
N ILE A 116 9.05 5.55 6.00
CA ILE A 116 7.91 4.96 5.30
C ILE A 116 7.47 5.90 4.17
N ILE A 117 7.31 7.16 4.48
CA ILE A 117 6.85 8.16 3.51
C ILE A 117 7.84 8.26 2.36
N ASP A 118 9.14 8.34 2.68
CA ASP A 118 10.16 8.45 1.64
C ASP A 118 10.14 7.24 0.71
N THR A 119 9.96 6.06 1.27
CA THR A 119 9.90 4.84 0.48
C THR A 119 8.67 4.82 -0.42
N VAL A 120 7.52 5.24 0.11
CA VAL A 120 6.30 5.30 -0.71
C VAL A 120 6.47 6.32 -1.83
N GLU A 121 7.12 7.44 -1.56
CA GLU A 121 7.39 8.43 -2.61
C GLU A 121 8.31 7.86 -3.68
N ASP A 122 9.32 7.10 -3.29
CA ASP A 122 10.21 6.47 -4.25
C ASP A 122 9.47 5.45 -5.11
N ILE A 123 8.59 4.67 -4.50
CA ILE A 123 7.75 3.73 -5.23
C ILE A 123 6.89 4.49 -6.23
N ASN A 124 6.31 5.59 -5.79
CA ASN A 124 5.44 6.39 -6.62
C ASN A 124 6.15 6.94 -7.85
N LYS A 125 7.43 7.25 -7.73
CA LYS A 125 8.20 7.76 -8.86
C LYS A 125 8.35 6.73 -9.98
N HIS A 126 8.23 5.45 -9.63
CA HIS A 126 8.37 4.37 -10.60
C HIS A 126 7.03 3.97 -11.22
N TYR A 127 5.95 4.62 -10.81
CA TYR A 127 4.63 4.29 -11.33
C TYR A 127 4.45 4.95 -12.68
N GLU A 128 4.20 4.13 -13.70
CA GLU A 128 4.02 4.62 -15.06
C GLU A 128 2.54 4.84 -15.33
N VAL A 129 2.19 5.97 -15.82
CA VAL A 129 0.78 6.27 -16.12
C VAL A 129 0.57 6.52 -17.60
#